data_77313054f8391254a99bac1f78715afa
#
_entry.id   77313054f8391254a99bac1f78715afa
#
_cell.length_a   1.000
_cell.length_b   1.000
_cell.length_c   1.000
_cell.angle_alpha   90.00
_cell.angle_beta   90.00
_cell.angle_gamma   90.00
#
_symmetry.space_group_name_H-M   'P 1'
#
loop_
_entity.id
_entity.type
_entity.pdbx_description
1 polymer ?
#
loop_
_entity_poly.entity_id
_entity_poly.type
_entity_poly.pdbx_seq_one_letter_code
_entity_poly.pdbx_strand_id
1 'polypeptide(L)'
;ILLIFIFPDWRPAGSSNHGQLVTPVRPLPPFQMENLAGEQMDETSLRGKWTLVYLQQGACDKLCVEQLYSIRQVRLAQGKNIDRLQRLLVWENGGVSREDQAELQQHFPGQLIVPLTDQHALVQVFSLDEQKPMTARRVYLVDPLGNLMMHYEPDDEPKGMIKDLERLLKYSGLG
;
A
#
# COMPACT_ATOMS: atom_id res chain seq x y z
N ILE A 1 0.96 -8.66 -24.79
CA ILE A 1 1.13 -8.20 -25.01
C ILE A 1 1.23 -7.61 -25.11
N LEU A 2 1.14 -8.23 -24.73
CA LEU A 2 1.46 -7.70 -24.87
C LEU A 2 1.71 -7.11 -24.66
N LEU A 3 1.70 -7.46 -24.30
CA LEU A 3 2.21 -6.97 -24.21
C LEU A 3 2.32 -6.62 -23.88
N ILE A 4 2.16 -7.04 -23.62
CA ILE A 4 2.44 -6.74 -23.54
C ILE A 4 2.32 -6.08 -23.43
N PHE A 5 2.09 -6.32 -23.02
CA PHE A 5 2.27 -5.64 -23.09
C PHE A 5 2.41 -4.94 -23.07
N ILE A 6 2.42 -5.01 -22.94
CA ILE A 6 2.78 -4.60 -22.71
C ILE A 6 3.19 -4.24 -22.33
N PHE A 7 3.42 -4.50 -21.90
CA PHE A 7 3.90 -4.62 -21.35
C PHE A 7 3.96 -5.27 -21.25
N PRO A 8 3.87 -5.81 -21.26
CA PRO A 8 4.28 -6.55 -21.02
C PRO A 8 4.61 -7.11 -20.87
N ASP A 9 4.60 -7.82 -20.75
CA ASP A 9 5.26 -8.35 -20.68
C ASP A 9 6.25 -8.01 -20.96
N TRP A 10 6.40 -7.51 -20.96
CA TRP A 10 7.52 -7.34 -21.16
C TRP A 10 8.35 -7.82 -20.22
N ARG A 11 8.34 -8.66 -19.92
CA ARG A 11 9.00 -9.10 -19.08
C ARG A 11 9.93 -9.83 -19.45
N PRO A 12 10.76 -9.50 -19.50
CA PRO A 12 11.73 -10.26 -19.77
C PRO A 12 11.92 -11.05 -18.74
N ALA A 13 12.19 -11.95 -19.18
CA ALA A 13 12.57 -12.70 -18.34
C ALA A 13 13.17 -11.97 -17.39
N GLY A 14 12.95 -12.18 -16.63
CA GLY A 14 13.57 -11.58 -15.86
C GLY A 14 13.04 -10.37 -15.50
N SER A 15 12.04 -10.18 -15.85
CA SER A 15 11.46 -9.21 -15.31
C SER A 15 11.69 -9.31 -13.95
N SER A 16 11.96 -8.51 -13.38
CA SER A 16 12.45 -8.55 -12.17
C SER A 16 11.62 -7.91 -11.16
N ASN A 17 10.37 -8.02 -11.25
CA ASN A 17 9.49 -7.60 -10.16
C ASN A 17 9.71 -8.53 -9.00
N HIS A 18 10.01 -7.96 -7.84
CA HIS A 18 10.13 -8.73 -6.60
C HIS A 18 8.76 -8.98 -6.00
N GLY A 19 7.81 -8.07 -6.19
CA GLY A 19 6.43 -8.28 -5.78
C GLY A 19 5.65 -9.08 -6.80
N GLN A 20 4.45 -9.52 -6.39
CA GLN A 20 3.53 -10.25 -7.24
C GLN A 20 2.59 -9.26 -7.93
N LEU A 21 2.51 -9.34 -9.24
CA LEU A 21 1.59 -8.49 -9.99
C LEU A 21 0.14 -8.92 -9.77
N VAL A 22 -0.74 -7.96 -9.66
CA VAL A 22 -2.19 -8.18 -9.64
C VAL A 22 -2.67 -8.02 -11.07
N THR A 23 -3.12 -9.12 -11.69
CA THR A 23 -3.48 -9.14 -13.11
C THR A 23 -4.89 -9.69 -13.27
N PRO A 24 -5.82 -8.93 -13.85
CA PRO A 24 -5.67 -7.52 -14.20
C PRO A 24 -5.62 -6.61 -12.98
N VAL A 25 -5.13 -5.39 -13.14
CA VAL A 25 -5.14 -4.42 -12.05
C VAL A 25 -6.58 -4.15 -11.60
N ARG A 26 -6.74 -3.77 -10.33
CA ARG A 26 -8.07 -3.58 -9.74
C ARG A 26 -8.25 -2.12 -9.34
N PRO A 27 -9.19 -1.40 -9.97
CA PRO A 27 -9.49 -0.04 -9.54
C PRO A 27 -10.03 -0.03 -8.11
N LEU A 28 -9.59 0.92 -7.30
CA LEU A 28 -10.18 1.09 -5.98
C LEU A 28 -11.60 1.65 -6.13
N PRO A 29 -12.56 1.10 -5.39
CA PRO A 29 -13.92 1.62 -5.42
C PRO A 29 -14.00 2.97 -4.70
N PRO A 30 -15.07 3.74 -4.91
CA PRO A 30 -15.28 4.95 -4.12
C PRO A 30 -15.34 4.62 -2.63
N PHE A 31 -14.70 5.46 -1.83
CA PHE A 31 -14.77 5.36 -0.38
C PHE A 31 -14.64 6.76 0.22
N GLN A 32 -15.08 6.90 1.47
CA GLN A 32 -14.89 8.13 2.24
C GLN A 32 -14.50 7.74 3.65
N MET A 33 -13.38 8.27 4.12
CA MET A 33 -12.89 8.00 5.46
C MET A 33 -12.20 9.27 5.99
N GLU A 34 -12.23 9.42 7.31
CA GLU A 34 -11.46 10.48 7.95
C GLU A 34 -10.22 9.85 8.56
N ASN A 35 -9.04 10.39 8.26
CA ASN A 35 -7.82 9.86 8.83
C ASN A 35 -7.64 10.35 10.28
N LEU A 36 -6.63 9.83 10.98
CA LEU A 36 -6.41 10.20 12.39
C LEU A 36 -6.02 11.66 12.55
N ALA A 37 -5.56 12.31 11.49
CA ALA A 37 -5.25 13.74 11.52
C ALA A 37 -6.48 14.62 11.29
N GLY A 38 -7.64 14.01 11.11
CA GLY A 38 -8.90 14.75 10.90
C GLY A 38 -9.17 15.15 9.47
N GLU A 39 -8.39 14.65 8.52
CA GLU A 39 -8.57 14.98 7.11
C GLU A 39 -9.48 13.96 6.43
N GLN A 40 -10.34 14.46 5.54
CA GLN A 40 -11.20 13.58 4.74
C GLN A 40 -10.39 12.97 3.61
N MET A 41 -10.55 11.67 3.41
CA MET A 41 -9.88 10.94 2.34
C MET A 41 -10.89 10.14 1.53
N ASP A 42 -10.68 10.09 0.23
CA ASP A 42 -11.47 9.27 -0.68
C ASP A 42 -10.53 8.65 -1.71
N GLU A 43 -11.11 7.92 -2.69
CA GLU A 43 -10.29 7.27 -3.71
C GLU A 43 -9.45 8.26 -4.51
N THR A 44 -9.90 9.51 -4.65
CA THR A 44 -9.13 10.52 -5.37
C THR A 44 -7.91 10.98 -4.59
N SER A 45 -7.91 10.81 -3.27
CA SER A 45 -6.76 11.15 -2.42
C SER A 45 -5.54 10.32 -2.74
N LEU A 46 -5.73 9.16 -3.35
CA LEU A 46 -4.63 8.26 -3.71
C LEU A 46 -4.18 8.44 -5.15
N ARG A 47 -4.84 9.29 -5.93
CA ARG A 47 -4.44 9.55 -7.32
C ARG A 47 -3.30 10.55 -7.37
N GLY A 48 -2.44 10.39 -8.38
CA GLY A 48 -1.30 11.28 -8.56
C GLY A 48 -0.06 10.88 -7.81
N LYS A 49 -0.16 9.90 -6.92
CA LYS A 49 0.99 9.36 -6.18
C LYS A 49 0.90 7.85 -6.12
N TRP A 50 2.04 7.20 -5.98
CA TRP A 50 2.09 5.79 -5.66
C TRP A 50 1.79 5.63 -4.18
N THR A 51 1.07 4.57 -3.80
CA THR A 51 0.68 4.35 -2.40
C THR A 51 1.02 2.93 -1.96
N LEU A 52 1.79 2.81 -0.89
CA LEU A 52 1.99 1.54 -0.21
C LEU A 52 0.92 1.40 0.86
N VAL A 53 0.17 0.31 0.82
CA VAL A 53 -0.98 0.09 1.70
C VAL A 53 -0.72 -1.12 2.58
N TYR A 54 -0.99 -0.98 3.87
CA TYR A 54 -1.00 -2.08 4.82
C TYR A 54 -2.34 -2.11 5.53
N LEU A 55 -2.89 -3.31 5.71
CA LEU A 55 -4.19 -3.51 6.38
C LEU A 55 -3.95 -4.18 7.73
N GLN A 56 -4.49 -3.62 8.80
CA GLN A 56 -4.33 -4.17 10.14
C GLN A 56 -5.67 -4.35 10.82
N GLN A 57 -5.86 -5.49 11.46
CA GLN A 57 -7.02 -5.78 12.27
C GLN A 57 -6.57 -5.90 13.73
N GLY A 58 -7.20 -5.12 14.60
CA GLY A 58 -6.86 -5.12 16.02
C GLY A 58 -5.61 -4.34 16.35
N ALA A 59 -5.07 -4.57 17.54
CA ALA A 59 -3.88 -3.87 18.02
C ALA A 59 -2.71 -4.07 17.05
N CYS A 60 -1.91 -3.03 16.89
CA CYS A 60 -0.73 -3.11 16.01
C CYS A 60 0.36 -3.92 16.73
N ASP A 61 0.47 -5.18 16.35
CA ASP A 61 1.42 -6.11 16.96
C ASP A 61 2.83 -5.93 16.38
N LYS A 62 3.75 -6.81 16.76
CA LYS A 62 5.14 -6.70 16.30
C LYS A 62 5.25 -6.71 14.78
N LEU A 63 4.52 -7.60 14.10
CA LEU A 63 4.57 -7.67 12.64
C LEU A 63 3.99 -6.40 12.02
N CYS A 64 2.92 -5.86 12.58
CA CYS A 64 2.36 -4.61 12.12
C CYS A 64 3.40 -3.48 12.19
N VAL A 65 4.09 -3.35 13.32
CA VAL A 65 5.14 -2.34 13.47
C VAL A 65 6.26 -2.56 12.46
N GLU A 66 6.66 -3.81 12.25
CA GLU A 66 7.69 -4.15 11.27
C GLU A 66 7.27 -3.78 9.85
N GLN A 67 6.01 -4.03 9.50
CA GLN A 67 5.50 -3.68 8.18
C GLN A 67 5.44 -2.15 7.98
N LEU A 68 4.98 -1.43 8.98
CA LEU A 68 4.96 0.03 8.92
C LEU A 68 6.38 0.61 8.82
N TYR A 69 7.32 0.02 9.55
CA TYR A 69 8.72 0.42 9.46
C TYR A 69 9.28 0.13 8.06
N SER A 70 8.98 -1.04 7.52
CA SER A 70 9.45 -1.42 6.18
C SER A 70 8.97 -0.46 5.11
N ILE A 71 7.67 -0.13 5.09
CA ILE A 71 7.16 0.77 4.06
C ILE A 71 7.69 2.19 4.24
N ARG A 72 8.00 2.59 5.48
CA ARG A 72 8.67 3.85 5.72
C ARG A 72 10.07 3.87 5.11
N GLN A 73 10.83 2.78 5.30
CA GLN A 73 12.17 2.67 4.73
C GLN A 73 12.13 2.63 3.20
N VAL A 74 11.15 1.94 2.64
CA VAL A 74 10.98 1.92 1.18
C VAL A 74 10.77 3.34 0.64
N ARG A 75 9.94 4.13 1.31
CA ARG A 75 9.69 5.51 0.91
C ARG A 75 10.94 6.37 1.02
N LEU A 76 11.64 6.27 2.15
CA LEU A 76 12.86 7.06 2.37
C LEU A 76 13.92 6.73 1.34
N ALA A 77 13.98 5.49 0.88
CA ALA A 77 14.97 5.07 -0.11
C ALA A 77 14.75 5.67 -1.50
N GLN A 78 13.60 6.30 -1.73
CA GLN A 78 13.30 6.88 -3.05
C GLN A 78 14.02 8.23 -3.27
N GLY A 79 14.64 8.77 -2.25
CA GLY A 79 15.46 9.97 -2.40
C GLY A 79 14.69 11.15 -2.98
N LYS A 80 15.13 11.65 -4.13
CA LYS A 80 14.48 12.80 -4.77
C LYS A 80 13.04 12.54 -5.19
N ASN A 81 12.64 11.28 -5.28
CA ASN A 81 11.28 10.90 -5.66
C ASN A 81 10.38 10.63 -4.45
N ILE A 82 10.85 10.96 -3.25
CA ILE A 82 10.15 10.62 -2.01
C ILE A 82 8.70 11.14 -1.98
N ASP A 83 8.46 12.31 -2.57
CA ASP A 83 7.12 12.92 -2.55
C ASP A 83 6.15 12.26 -3.52
N ARG A 84 6.62 11.36 -4.35
CA ARG A 84 5.77 10.62 -5.29
C ARG A 84 5.20 9.34 -4.68
N LEU A 85 5.60 9.01 -3.45
CA LEU A 85 5.20 7.79 -2.76
C LEU A 85 4.62 8.14 -1.40
N GLN A 86 3.43 7.63 -1.12
CA GLN A 86 2.79 7.82 0.19
C GLN A 86 2.48 6.46 0.82
N ARG A 87 2.19 6.47 2.12
CA ARG A 87 2.00 5.26 2.92
C ARG A 87 0.63 5.33 3.59
N LEU A 88 -0.16 4.28 3.44
CA LEU A 88 -1.52 4.22 3.99
C LEU A 88 -1.68 2.98 4.85
N LEU A 89 -2.12 3.17 6.09
CA LEU A 89 -2.57 2.11 6.96
C LEU A 89 -4.09 2.18 7.04
N VAL A 90 -4.76 1.11 6.61
CA VAL A 90 -6.19 0.95 6.81
C VAL A 90 -6.37 0.06 8.04
N TRP A 91 -6.93 0.61 9.10
CA TRP A 91 -6.87 0.00 10.42
C TRP A 91 -8.26 -0.28 10.99
N GLU A 92 -8.61 -1.57 11.05
CA GLU A 92 -9.77 -1.99 11.82
C GLU A 92 -9.31 -2.10 13.26
N ASN A 93 -9.42 -1.02 14.01
CA ASN A 93 -8.73 -0.91 15.28
C ASN A 93 -9.41 -1.64 16.44
N GLY A 94 -10.63 -2.14 16.26
CA GLY A 94 -11.21 -3.14 17.16
C GLY A 94 -11.23 -2.78 18.65
N GLY A 95 -11.41 -1.51 18.98
CA GLY A 95 -11.40 -1.09 20.38
C GLY A 95 -10.04 -0.65 20.89
N VAL A 96 -9.04 -0.54 20.04
CA VAL A 96 -7.75 0.05 20.42
C VAL A 96 -7.97 1.48 20.90
N SER A 97 -7.36 1.83 22.03
CA SER A 97 -7.58 3.14 22.64
C SER A 97 -7.07 4.27 21.74
N ARG A 98 -7.64 5.46 21.94
CA ARG A 98 -7.17 6.64 21.24
C ARG A 98 -5.72 6.96 21.55
N GLU A 99 -5.29 6.67 22.79
CA GLU A 99 -3.91 6.90 23.20
C GLU A 99 -2.95 6.02 22.41
N ASP A 100 -3.29 4.74 22.23
CA ASP A 100 -2.47 3.82 21.44
C ASP A 100 -2.46 4.19 19.98
N GLN A 101 -3.60 4.66 19.44
CA GLN A 101 -3.66 5.13 18.08
C GLN A 101 -2.78 6.36 17.87
N ALA A 102 -2.82 7.31 18.82
CA ALA A 102 -2.00 8.52 18.76
C ALA A 102 -0.52 8.18 18.88
N GLU A 103 -0.19 7.22 19.72
CA GLU A 103 1.19 6.78 19.90
C GLU A 103 1.75 6.20 18.60
N LEU A 104 0.96 5.36 17.93
CA LEU A 104 1.37 4.81 16.63
C LEU A 104 1.62 5.93 15.61
N GLN A 105 0.74 6.92 15.58
CA GLN A 105 0.91 8.06 14.68
C GLN A 105 2.19 8.82 14.98
N GLN A 106 2.55 8.95 16.26
CA GLN A 106 3.80 9.64 16.64
C GLN A 106 5.04 8.85 16.25
N HIS A 107 4.97 7.52 16.31
CA HIS A 107 6.08 6.67 15.89
C HIS A 107 6.31 6.69 14.38
N PHE A 108 5.28 6.96 13.62
CA PHE A 108 5.37 6.94 12.15
C PHE A 108 4.86 8.27 11.58
N PRO A 109 5.65 9.36 11.74
CA PRO A 109 5.24 10.66 11.20
C PRO A 109 5.05 10.57 9.68
N GLY A 110 3.98 11.19 9.19
CA GLY A 110 3.65 11.17 7.77
C GLY A 110 2.91 9.92 7.31
N GLN A 111 2.72 8.95 8.18
CA GLN A 111 1.91 7.78 7.86
C GLN A 111 0.44 8.18 7.83
N LEU A 112 -0.23 7.94 6.69
CA LEU A 112 -1.67 8.10 6.62
C LEU A 112 -2.31 6.92 7.32
N ILE A 113 -3.18 7.19 8.28
CA ILE A 113 -3.85 6.15 9.06
C ILE A 113 -5.35 6.43 9.01
N VAL A 114 -6.11 5.49 8.44
CA VAL A 114 -7.55 5.62 8.38
C VAL A 114 -8.20 4.47 9.14
N PRO A 115 -9.09 4.77 10.08
CA PRO A 115 -9.84 3.73 10.76
C PRO A 115 -10.87 3.15 9.79
N LEU A 116 -10.91 1.82 9.72
CA LEU A 116 -11.87 1.14 8.88
C LEU A 116 -13.17 0.97 9.67
N THR A 117 -14.25 1.52 9.16
CA THR A 117 -15.56 1.39 9.81
C THR A 117 -16.49 0.49 9.01
N ASP A 118 -16.85 0.91 7.79
CA ASP A 118 -17.90 0.26 7.04
C ASP A 118 -17.57 0.15 5.55
N GLN A 119 -16.28 0.10 5.21
CA GLN A 119 -15.85 0.14 3.82
C GLN A 119 -15.54 -1.28 3.31
N HIS A 120 -16.53 -2.15 3.32
CA HIS A 120 -16.33 -3.54 2.86
C HIS A 120 -15.89 -3.61 1.40
N ALA A 121 -16.43 -2.74 0.54
CA ALA A 121 -16.05 -2.74 -0.87
C ALA A 121 -14.56 -2.43 -1.06
N LEU A 122 -14.02 -1.52 -0.25
CA LEU A 122 -12.60 -1.20 -0.31
C LEU A 122 -11.76 -2.41 0.09
N VAL A 123 -12.13 -3.07 1.18
CA VAL A 123 -11.38 -4.24 1.66
C VAL A 123 -11.41 -5.37 0.63
N GLN A 124 -12.54 -5.55 -0.04
CA GLN A 124 -12.69 -6.62 -1.03
C GLN A 124 -11.74 -6.49 -2.22
N VAL A 125 -11.33 -5.28 -2.56
CA VAL A 125 -10.37 -5.08 -3.65
C VAL A 125 -9.05 -5.79 -3.34
N PHE A 126 -8.69 -5.88 -2.05
CA PHE A 126 -7.45 -6.52 -1.61
C PHE A 126 -7.60 -8.04 -1.43
N SER A 127 -8.74 -8.60 -1.76
CA SER A 127 -9.00 -10.04 -1.65
C SER A 127 -8.48 -10.73 -2.91
N LEU A 128 -7.23 -11.15 -2.88
CA LEU A 128 -6.54 -11.66 -4.06
C LEU A 128 -6.59 -13.18 -4.17
N ASP A 129 -6.81 -13.88 -3.08
CA ASP A 129 -6.84 -15.32 -3.01
C ASP A 129 -7.73 -15.75 -1.83
N GLU A 130 -7.49 -16.94 -1.30
CA GLU A 130 -8.30 -17.46 -0.20
C GLU A 130 -8.00 -16.80 1.13
N GLN A 131 -6.87 -16.12 1.27
CA GLN A 131 -6.55 -15.44 2.52
C GLN A 131 -7.37 -14.16 2.64
N LYS A 132 -7.89 -13.93 3.84
CA LYS A 132 -8.61 -12.69 4.12
C LYS A 132 -7.64 -11.51 4.11
N PRO A 133 -7.96 -10.43 3.40
CA PRO A 133 -7.02 -9.31 3.29
C PRO A 133 -6.64 -8.70 4.63
N MET A 134 -7.57 -8.64 5.58
CA MET A 134 -7.28 -8.03 6.89
C MET A 134 -6.32 -8.85 7.75
N THR A 135 -6.10 -10.11 7.43
CA THR A 135 -5.20 -10.98 8.19
C THR A 135 -4.04 -11.53 7.37
N ALA A 136 -3.99 -11.22 6.08
CA ALA A 136 -2.92 -11.70 5.20
C ALA A 136 -1.58 -11.01 5.46
N ARG A 137 -1.57 -9.87 6.11
CA ARG A 137 -0.38 -9.14 6.55
C ARG A 137 0.51 -8.68 5.38
N ARG A 138 -0.08 -8.49 4.22
CA ARG A 138 0.61 -8.10 2.98
C ARG A 138 0.77 -6.59 2.87
N VAL A 139 1.77 -6.17 2.11
CA VAL A 139 1.88 -4.80 1.64
C VAL A 139 1.39 -4.76 0.21
N TYR A 140 0.55 -3.78 -0.10
CA TYR A 140 -0.02 -3.62 -1.44
C TYR A 140 0.48 -2.33 -2.06
N LEU A 141 0.59 -2.33 -3.38
CA LEU A 141 0.98 -1.12 -4.12
C LEU A 141 -0.18 -0.67 -5.00
N VAL A 142 -0.58 0.57 -4.83
CA VAL A 142 -1.60 1.23 -5.63
C VAL A 142 -0.90 2.27 -6.50
N ASP A 143 -1.17 2.26 -7.80
CA ASP A 143 -0.52 3.17 -8.73
C ASP A 143 -1.18 4.55 -8.73
N PRO A 144 -0.59 5.56 -9.39
CA PRO A 144 -1.15 6.92 -9.40
C PRO A 144 -2.52 7.06 -10.08
N LEU A 145 -2.96 6.06 -10.80
CA LEU A 145 -4.31 6.05 -11.39
C LEU A 145 -5.35 5.48 -10.43
N GLY A 146 -4.91 5.02 -9.25
CA GLY A 146 -5.82 4.46 -8.25
C GLY A 146 -6.08 2.98 -8.42
N ASN A 147 -5.16 2.24 -9.05
CA ASN A 147 -5.32 0.81 -9.27
C ASN A 147 -4.39 0.01 -8.38
N LEU A 148 -4.94 -1.02 -7.72
CA LEU A 148 -4.13 -2.02 -7.04
C LEU A 148 -3.40 -2.84 -8.09
N MET A 149 -2.07 -2.82 -8.08
CA MET A 149 -1.30 -3.43 -9.15
C MET A 149 -0.29 -4.47 -8.69
N MET A 150 0.07 -4.50 -7.40
CA MET A 150 1.11 -5.40 -6.92
C MET A 150 0.95 -5.64 -5.42
N HIS A 151 1.45 -6.78 -4.95
CA HIS A 151 1.47 -7.04 -3.50
C HIS A 151 2.76 -7.75 -3.12
N TYR A 152 3.07 -7.67 -1.83
CA TYR A 152 4.25 -8.30 -1.23
C TYR A 152 3.80 -9.12 -0.04
N GLU A 153 4.37 -10.32 0.11
CA GLU A 153 4.06 -11.17 1.25
C GLU A 153 4.77 -10.67 2.52
N PRO A 154 4.26 -11.02 3.70
CA PRO A 154 4.82 -10.48 4.95
C PRO A 154 6.29 -10.87 5.19
N ASP A 155 6.77 -11.95 4.58
CA ASP A 155 8.15 -12.37 4.71
C ASP A 155 9.04 -11.88 3.56
N ASP A 156 8.50 -11.15 2.60
CA ASP A 156 9.31 -10.56 1.55
C ASP A 156 10.19 -9.45 2.12
N GLU A 157 11.43 -9.38 1.64
CA GLU A 157 12.35 -8.38 2.14
C GLU A 157 12.06 -6.99 1.58
N PRO A 158 12.18 -5.93 2.40
CA PRO A 158 11.97 -4.55 1.92
C PRO A 158 12.86 -4.16 0.75
N LYS A 159 14.04 -4.77 0.62
CA LYS A 159 14.97 -4.49 -0.47
C LYS A 159 14.31 -4.71 -1.83
N GLY A 160 13.48 -5.75 -1.96
CA GLY A 160 12.77 -6.00 -3.21
C GLY A 160 11.76 -4.91 -3.52
N MET A 161 11.02 -4.46 -2.50
CA MET A 161 10.10 -3.34 -2.68
C MET A 161 10.84 -2.08 -3.11
N ILE A 162 11.98 -1.79 -2.48
CA ILE A 162 12.77 -0.61 -2.83
C ILE A 162 13.16 -0.65 -4.31
N LYS A 163 13.64 -1.79 -4.78
CA LYS A 163 14.06 -1.93 -6.17
C LYS A 163 12.90 -1.79 -7.14
N ASP A 164 11.76 -2.39 -6.81
CA ASP A 164 10.57 -2.28 -7.64
C ASP A 164 10.11 -0.84 -7.75
N LEU A 165 10.04 -0.13 -6.62
CA LEU A 165 9.59 1.25 -6.61
C LEU A 165 10.57 2.17 -7.34
N GLU A 166 11.87 1.97 -7.16
CA GLU A 166 12.86 2.74 -7.89
C GLU A 166 12.65 2.63 -9.40
N ARG A 167 12.41 1.41 -9.87
CA ARG A 167 12.20 1.17 -11.29
C ARG A 167 10.88 1.78 -11.77
N LEU A 168 9.80 1.58 -11.02
CA LEU A 168 8.49 2.11 -11.39
C LEU A 168 8.48 3.63 -11.43
N LEU A 169 9.09 4.27 -10.44
CA LEU A 169 9.16 5.73 -10.39
C LEU A 169 10.03 6.30 -11.50
N LYS A 170 11.06 5.55 -11.91
CA LYS A 170 11.97 6.00 -12.95
C LYS A 170 11.36 5.89 -14.35
N TYR A 171 10.64 4.81 -14.63
CA TYR A 171 10.26 4.47 -16.00
C TYR A 171 8.78 4.62 -16.32
N SER A 172 7.90 4.71 -15.32
CA SER A 172 6.47 4.74 -15.61
C SER A 172 5.98 6.08 -16.14
N GLY A 173 6.63 7.16 -15.78
CA GLY A 173 6.15 8.50 -16.11
C GLY A 173 4.90 8.91 -15.32
N LEU A 174 4.42 8.08 -14.40
CA LEU A 174 3.25 8.36 -13.59
C LEU A 174 3.64 8.92 -12.24
N GLY A 175 2.79 9.77 -11.70
CA GLY A 175 2.94 10.31 -10.34
C GLY A 175 3.88 11.49 -10.16
#